data_63000b00c972cc67c0abda830795e65f
#
_entry.id   63000b00c972cc67c0abda830795e65f
#
_cell.length_a   1.000
_cell.length_b   1.000
_cell.length_c   1.000
_cell.angle_alpha   90.00
_cell.angle_beta   90.00
_cell.angle_gamma   90.00
#
_symmetry.space_group_name_H-M   'P 1'
#
loop_
_entity.id
_entity.type
_entity.pdbx_description
1 polymer ?
#
loop_
_entity_poly.entity_id
_entity_poly.type
_entity_poly.pdbx_seq_one_letter_code
_entity_poly.pdbx_strand_id
1 'polypeptide(L)'
;MSFAGLTKEDSKLFKKQVRSSAPALLQQIDVVSNENSSSTVSLITGTVRVLYYESILQDTVRASVVFSDAGNTMTRTVKTGGQGNNNSRTRKDKNKVSAVEGLPIVGEEQVSLKFTDNNDNTIKFGNDNSLYVNSITPIPTDSQTTGKAYELDLVSKGFIDNEKERVRYCSADQISEQVKKIFEEVLKTENKLDIEDTKNPIQYIGKNRKPFYVLNDLSKKAVSAGSQELGFSAGYFFYETSEGYKFKSIDTLLSGVKKKSIIYNETPDTAGKGIPPEYDIKALTLDTDNRVNVQKKLAQGAYNIRSIAINPFDTKYETKIIDAHENEEKLKLAGKGLPTQNKVFTKEGADVNFSRTTYYLTTVGQKHIGETDTDQIQKATEENFEKNEVVNQSIMRYNQLFASQITITIPGEFSLHAGDAVFMDIPQIGESQNKACGDEVNKEDGGLYIIADLCHYITAKETYTKLNLIRDSFGRDGNPTKGKTN
;
A
#
# COMPACT_ATOMS: atom_id res chain seq x y z
N MET A 1 28.83 -9.30 9.03
CA MET A 1 28.56 -10.52 8.26
C MET A 1 27.90 -10.05 6.97
N SER A 2 28.42 -10.41 5.81
CA SER A 2 27.85 -10.06 4.52
C SER A 2 26.77 -11.07 4.14
N PHE A 3 25.76 -10.64 3.37
CA PHE A 3 24.72 -11.53 2.81
C PHE A 3 25.27 -12.62 1.87
N ALA A 4 26.53 -12.57 1.51
CA ALA A 4 27.21 -13.44 0.55
C ALA A 4 27.60 -14.82 1.10
N GLY A 5 26.73 -15.52 1.85
CA GLY A 5 27.15 -16.79 2.42
C GLY A 5 26.06 -17.81 2.75
N LEU A 6 24.79 -17.47 2.53
CA LEU A 6 23.71 -18.40 2.81
C LEU A 6 23.41 -19.26 1.57
N THR A 7 23.67 -20.55 1.65
CA THR A 7 23.33 -21.51 0.61
C THR A 7 21.87 -21.96 0.70
N LYS A 8 21.34 -22.59 -0.37
CA LYS A 8 19.99 -23.19 -0.35
C LYS A 8 19.82 -24.27 0.75
N GLU A 9 20.91 -24.87 1.23
CA GLU A 9 20.90 -25.85 2.33
C GLU A 9 20.76 -25.17 3.68
N ASP A 10 21.43 -24.03 3.87
CA ASP A 10 21.24 -23.21 5.08
C ASP A 10 19.80 -22.73 5.20
N SER A 11 19.16 -22.37 4.10
CA SER A 11 17.73 -22.02 4.03
C SER A 11 16.80 -23.17 4.46
N LYS A 12 17.13 -24.42 4.14
CA LYS A 12 16.36 -25.60 4.58
C LYS A 12 16.51 -25.90 6.07
N LEU A 13 17.68 -25.65 6.64
CA LEU A 13 17.92 -25.77 8.08
C LEU A 13 17.13 -24.72 8.87
N PHE A 14 17.06 -23.50 8.35
CA PHE A 14 16.25 -22.41 8.92
C PHE A 14 14.74 -22.67 8.81
N LYS A 15 14.25 -23.34 7.76
CA LYS A 15 12.86 -23.78 7.66
C LYS A 15 12.37 -24.65 8.81
N LYS A 16 13.23 -25.38 9.47
CA LYS A 16 12.91 -26.19 10.65
C LYS A 16 12.80 -25.38 11.95
N GLN A 17 13.41 -24.18 11.99
CA GLN A 17 13.35 -23.25 13.13
C GLN A 17 12.31 -22.14 12.94
N VAL A 18 11.31 -22.36 12.21
CA VAL A 18 10.34 -21.57 11.42
C VAL A 18 9.56 -20.49 12.16
N ARG A 19 9.97 -20.00 13.31
CA ARG A 19 9.13 -18.99 14.04
C ARG A 19 9.95 -17.88 14.64
N SER A 20 11.16 -17.74 14.21
CA SER A 20 12.05 -16.63 14.58
C SER A 20 12.21 -15.68 13.41
N SER A 21 12.59 -14.46 13.69
CA SER A 21 12.96 -13.41 12.73
C SER A 21 14.22 -13.76 11.92
N ALA A 22 14.30 -14.99 11.41
CA ALA A 22 15.46 -15.46 10.66
C ALA A 22 15.73 -14.57 9.43
N PRO A 23 17.02 -14.36 9.07
CA PRO A 23 17.36 -13.47 7.97
C PRO A 23 16.83 -14.00 6.64
N ALA A 24 16.26 -13.10 5.83
CA ALA A 24 15.90 -13.39 4.46
C ALA A 24 17.14 -13.51 3.58
N LEU A 25 17.00 -14.24 2.49
CA LEU A 25 18.05 -14.37 1.49
C LEU A 25 17.97 -13.17 0.52
N LEU A 26 18.90 -12.23 0.64
CA LEU A 26 19.11 -11.18 -0.35
C LEU A 26 19.88 -11.77 -1.53
N GLN A 27 19.25 -11.86 -2.69
CA GLN A 27 19.82 -12.54 -3.86
C GLN A 27 20.42 -11.58 -4.86
N GLN A 28 19.88 -10.38 -5.01
CA GLN A 28 20.31 -9.41 -6.02
C GLN A 28 20.05 -7.98 -5.56
N ILE A 29 21.03 -7.13 -5.71
CA ILE A 29 20.95 -5.67 -5.73
C ILE A 29 21.96 -5.18 -6.75
N ASP A 30 21.51 -4.98 -7.97
CA ASP A 30 22.36 -4.56 -9.06
C ASP A 30 21.90 -3.20 -9.59
N VAL A 31 22.84 -2.27 -9.69
CA VAL A 31 22.61 -0.92 -10.23
C VAL A 31 23.26 -0.84 -11.60
N VAL A 32 22.51 -0.41 -12.59
CA VAL A 32 22.94 -0.27 -13.98
C VAL A 32 23.22 1.20 -14.27
N SER A 33 24.36 1.49 -14.93
CA SER A 33 24.74 2.85 -15.28
C SER A 33 23.82 3.48 -16.34
N ASN A 34 23.46 4.74 -16.15
CA ASN A 34 22.74 5.53 -17.17
C ASN A 34 23.62 5.82 -18.40
N GLU A 35 24.94 5.95 -18.21
CA GLU A 35 25.86 6.25 -19.31
C GLU A 35 26.18 5.02 -20.17
N ASN A 36 26.24 3.85 -19.54
CA ASN A 36 26.59 2.60 -20.21
C ASN A 36 25.83 1.42 -19.60
N SER A 37 24.77 0.97 -20.27
CA SER A 37 23.92 -0.13 -19.86
C SER A 37 24.64 -1.47 -19.65
N SER A 38 25.86 -1.62 -20.17
CA SER A 38 26.71 -2.80 -19.91
C SER A 38 27.49 -2.71 -18.59
N SER A 39 27.53 -1.53 -17.97
CA SER A 39 28.20 -1.31 -16.69
C SER A 39 27.21 -1.49 -15.56
N THR A 40 27.39 -2.55 -14.79
CA THR A 40 26.53 -2.90 -13.64
C THR A 40 27.40 -3.08 -12.40
N VAL A 41 26.92 -2.62 -11.27
CA VAL A 41 27.56 -2.87 -9.97
C VAL A 41 26.61 -3.59 -9.05
N SER A 42 27.10 -4.64 -8.36
CA SER A 42 26.34 -5.33 -7.32
C SER A 42 26.67 -4.75 -5.95
N LEU A 43 25.64 -4.34 -5.22
CA LEU A 43 25.77 -3.76 -3.89
C LEU A 43 25.57 -4.77 -2.75
N ILE A 44 25.29 -6.05 -3.06
CA ILE A 44 24.97 -7.08 -2.07
C ILE A 44 25.99 -7.16 -0.94
N THR A 45 27.30 -7.16 -1.28
CA THR A 45 28.36 -7.34 -0.30
C THR A 45 28.49 -6.21 0.70
N GLY A 46 28.10 -5.00 0.30
CA GLY A 46 28.11 -3.79 1.14
C GLY A 46 26.79 -3.50 1.82
N THR A 47 25.72 -4.19 1.46
CA THR A 47 24.40 -3.88 1.97
C THR A 47 24.26 -4.20 3.44
N VAL A 48 23.80 -3.21 4.19
CA VAL A 48 23.56 -3.25 5.64
C VAL A 48 22.08 -3.48 5.94
N ARG A 49 21.21 -2.76 5.22
CA ARG A 49 19.77 -2.79 5.43
C ARG A 49 19.02 -2.54 4.12
N VAL A 50 17.93 -3.27 3.93
CA VAL A 50 16.94 -3.00 2.89
C VAL A 50 15.58 -2.80 3.58
N LEU A 51 14.89 -1.73 3.22
CA LEU A 51 13.51 -1.46 3.58
C LEU A 51 12.70 -1.45 2.30
N TYR A 52 11.60 -2.20 2.29
CA TYR A 52 10.68 -2.23 1.17
C TYR A 52 9.28 -1.86 1.67
N TYR A 53 8.61 -0.95 0.99
CA TYR A 53 7.34 -0.38 1.42
C TYR A 53 6.25 -0.56 0.37
N GLU A 54 5.07 -0.99 0.82
CA GLU A 54 3.82 -0.93 0.08
C GLU A 54 2.75 -0.23 0.94
N SER A 55 1.83 0.50 0.30
CA SER A 55 0.73 1.16 0.98
C SER A 55 -0.46 1.35 0.05
N ILE A 56 -1.69 1.11 0.55
CA ILE A 56 -2.91 1.46 -0.20
C ILE A 56 -3.13 2.98 -0.30
N LEU A 57 -2.38 3.77 0.47
CA LEU A 57 -2.46 5.23 0.50
C LEU A 57 -1.37 5.90 -0.36
N GLN A 58 -0.47 5.10 -0.94
CA GLN A 58 0.59 5.59 -1.82
C GLN A 58 0.43 5.00 -3.22
N ASP A 59 0.66 5.84 -4.21
CA ASP A 59 0.46 5.49 -5.60
C ASP A 59 1.49 4.47 -6.12
N THR A 60 2.67 4.40 -5.48
CA THR A 60 3.79 3.58 -5.93
C THR A 60 4.55 2.93 -4.79
N VAL A 61 5.19 1.79 -5.08
CA VAL A 61 6.11 1.13 -4.16
C VAL A 61 7.40 1.93 -4.00
N ARG A 62 8.03 1.79 -2.83
CA ARG A 62 9.32 2.40 -2.50
C ARG A 62 10.22 1.39 -1.83
N ALA A 63 11.52 1.59 -2.00
CA ALA A 63 12.52 0.85 -1.24
C ALA A 63 13.67 1.78 -0.83
N SER A 64 14.26 1.50 0.33
CA SER A 64 15.49 2.16 0.78
C SER A 64 16.56 1.10 0.98
N VAL A 65 17.74 1.34 0.42
CA VAL A 65 18.90 0.45 0.55
C VAL A 65 20.05 1.21 1.18
N VAL A 66 20.47 0.77 2.37
CA VAL A 66 21.67 1.29 3.03
C VAL A 66 22.82 0.37 2.75
N PHE A 67 23.89 0.90 2.17
CA PHE A 67 25.10 0.15 1.90
C PHE A 67 26.37 0.89 2.32
N SER A 68 27.40 0.13 2.64
CA SER A 68 28.75 0.61 2.96
C SER A 68 29.65 0.40 1.77
N ASP A 69 30.37 1.42 1.37
CA ASP A 69 31.32 1.41 0.26
C ASP A 69 32.72 1.69 0.75
N ALA A 70 33.59 0.69 0.65
CA ALA A 70 34.97 0.76 1.11
C ALA A 70 35.95 1.28 0.02
N GLY A 71 35.42 1.79 -1.10
CA GLY A 71 36.25 2.33 -2.19
C GLY A 71 36.94 1.28 -3.06
N ASN A 72 36.56 0.01 -2.99
CA ASN A 72 37.14 -1.08 -3.75
C ASN A 72 36.12 -1.91 -4.57
N THR A 73 34.93 -1.39 -4.72
CA THR A 73 33.78 -2.09 -5.31
C THR A 73 33.87 -2.19 -6.83
N MET A 74 34.48 -1.19 -7.48
CA MET A 74 34.65 -1.15 -8.94
C MET A 74 36.11 -0.95 -9.37
N THR A 75 36.42 -1.40 -10.57
CA THR A 75 37.74 -1.15 -11.21
C THR A 75 37.57 -0.18 -12.37
N ARG A 76 38.09 1.03 -12.25
CA ARG A 76 38.07 2.04 -13.30
C ARG A 76 39.38 1.97 -14.11
N THR A 77 39.25 1.89 -15.43
CA THR A 77 40.41 2.02 -16.33
C THR A 77 40.60 3.51 -16.66
N VAL A 78 41.61 4.13 -16.07
CA VAL A 78 41.96 5.54 -16.39
C VAL A 78 42.94 5.56 -17.56
N LYS A 79 42.57 6.23 -18.63
CA LYS A 79 43.57 6.58 -19.70
C LYS A 79 44.31 7.80 -19.24
N THR A 80 45.54 7.63 -18.74
CA THR A 80 46.43 8.74 -18.44
C THR A 80 47.01 9.26 -19.76
N GLY A 81 46.43 10.34 -20.28
CA GLY A 81 47.00 11.07 -21.42
C GLY A 81 48.19 11.90 -20.96
N GLY A 82 49.40 11.41 -21.15
CA GLY A 82 50.60 12.21 -21.02
C GLY A 82 50.80 13.02 -22.32
N GLN A 83 50.76 14.35 -22.25
CA GLN A 83 51.26 15.23 -23.29
C GLN A 83 52.76 15.09 -23.33
N GLY A 84 53.31 14.48 -24.41
CA GLY A 84 54.74 14.55 -24.71
C GLY A 84 55.32 13.27 -25.28
N ASN A 85 55.68 13.31 -26.56
CA ASN A 85 56.51 12.41 -27.36
C ASN A 85 56.04 10.98 -27.66
N ASN A 86 56.09 10.66 -28.92
CA ASN A 86 55.77 9.51 -29.75
C ASN A 86 56.15 8.09 -29.24
N ASN A 87 55.87 7.74 -27.99
CA ASN A 87 55.88 6.35 -27.51
C ASN A 87 54.95 6.20 -26.33
N SER A 88 53.65 6.48 -26.53
CA SER A 88 52.64 6.29 -25.48
C SER A 88 52.29 4.80 -25.30
N ARG A 89 53.01 4.11 -24.44
CA ARG A 89 52.48 2.92 -23.78
C ARG A 89 51.34 3.37 -22.87
N THR A 90 50.11 3.17 -23.30
CA THR A 90 48.92 3.34 -22.50
C THR A 90 49.01 2.39 -21.31
N ARG A 91 49.49 2.87 -20.17
CA ARG A 91 49.43 2.15 -18.90
C ARG A 91 47.94 2.14 -18.48
N LYS A 92 47.32 0.98 -18.56
CA LYS A 92 46.00 0.75 -17.97
C LYS A 92 46.21 0.59 -16.46
N ASP A 93 46.28 1.68 -15.75
CA ASP A 93 46.21 1.62 -14.28
C ASP A 93 44.77 1.28 -13.87
N LYS A 94 44.61 0.09 -13.31
CA LYS A 94 43.33 -0.35 -12.74
C LYS A 94 43.23 0.21 -11.32
N ASN A 95 42.67 1.40 -11.20
CA ASN A 95 42.39 1.97 -9.91
C ASN A 95 41.06 1.43 -9.40
N LYS A 96 41.05 0.93 -8.16
CA LYS A 96 39.84 0.57 -7.46
C LYS A 96 39.17 1.86 -6.99
N VAL A 97 37.87 1.97 -7.23
CA VAL A 97 37.03 3.12 -6.88
C VAL A 97 35.77 2.67 -6.17
N SER A 98 35.08 3.60 -5.52
CA SER A 98 33.79 3.36 -4.91
C SER A 98 32.73 3.03 -5.96
N ALA A 99 31.63 2.36 -5.58
CA ALA A 99 30.51 2.09 -6.47
C ALA A 99 29.89 3.40 -6.97
N VAL A 100 29.75 4.37 -6.10
CA VAL A 100 29.13 5.67 -6.39
C VAL A 100 29.94 6.49 -7.39
N GLU A 101 31.27 6.50 -7.25
CA GLU A 101 32.16 7.25 -8.15
C GLU A 101 32.48 6.46 -9.43
N GLY A 102 32.53 5.15 -9.34
CA GLY A 102 32.87 4.27 -10.47
C GLY A 102 31.74 4.11 -11.48
N LEU A 103 30.49 4.10 -11.00
CA LEU A 103 29.30 4.01 -11.83
C LEU A 103 28.66 5.37 -12.15
N PRO A 104 29.17 6.48 -11.70
CA PRO A 104 28.57 7.76 -11.32
C PRO A 104 27.04 7.67 -11.09
N ILE A 105 26.67 7.27 -9.85
CA ILE A 105 25.25 7.24 -9.47
C ILE A 105 24.79 8.68 -9.23
N VAL A 106 23.89 9.16 -10.09
CA VAL A 106 23.41 10.56 -10.08
C VAL A 106 21.89 10.69 -9.99
N GLY A 107 21.16 9.57 -10.16
CA GLY A 107 19.69 9.48 -10.16
C GLY A 107 19.16 8.86 -11.45
N GLU A 108 17.97 8.28 -11.36
CA GLU A 108 17.30 7.52 -12.44
C GLU A 108 18.05 6.24 -12.89
N GLU A 109 19.11 5.77 -12.19
CA GLU A 109 19.72 4.48 -12.49
C GLU A 109 18.75 3.34 -12.21
N GLN A 110 18.74 2.38 -13.13
CA GLN A 110 17.93 1.18 -12.99
C GLN A 110 18.51 0.24 -11.93
N VAL A 111 17.65 -0.22 -11.02
CA VAL A 111 18.03 -1.12 -9.93
C VAL A 111 17.22 -2.39 -9.99
N SER A 112 17.91 -3.53 -10.04
CA SER A 112 17.32 -4.84 -9.89
C SER A 112 17.45 -5.28 -8.43
N LEU A 113 16.32 -5.61 -7.79
CA LEU A 113 16.24 -6.02 -6.39
C LEU A 113 15.55 -7.37 -6.28
N LYS A 114 16.16 -8.33 -5.58
CA LYS A 114 15.55 -9.65 -5.35
C LYS A 114 15.89 -10.18 -3.97
N PHE A 115 14.86 -10.55 -3.22
CA PHE A 115 14.99 -11.17 -1.90
C PHE A 115 13.90 -12.22 -1.67
N THR A 116 14.25 -13.22 -0.86
CA THR A 116 13.39 -14.38 -0.60
C THR A 116 13.31 -14.62 0.91
N ASP A 117 12.13 -14.89 1.43
CA ASP A 117 11.92 -15.24 2.83
C ASP A 117 12.23 -16.73 3.11
N ASN A 118 12.04 -17.13 4.36
CA ASN A 118 12.28 -18.51 4.78
C ASN A 118 11.19 -19.49 4.31
N ASN A 119 10.10 -19.00 3.74
CA ASN A 119 8.98 -19.77 3.18
C ASN A 119 9.05 -19.87 1.66
N ASP A 120 10.16 -19.46 1.04
CA ASP A 120 10.41 -19.39 -0.40
C ASP A 120 9.55 -18.35 -1.14
N ASN A 121 8.88 -17.42 -0.43
CA ASN A 121 8.23 -16.30 -1.07
C ASN A 121 9.28 -15.30 -1.52
N THR A 122 9.22 -14.90 -2.78
CA THR A 122 10.22 -14.04 -3.40
C THR A 122 9.59 -12.75 -3.90
N ILE A 123 10.17 -11.62 -3.48
CA ILE A 123 9.90 -10.32 -4.09
C ILE A 123 11.05 -10.02 -5.06
N LYS A 124 10.67 -9.69 -6.31
CA LYS A 124 11.63 -9.47 -7.39
C LYS A 124 11.25 -8.22 -8.18
N PHE A 125 12.22 -7.32 -8.29
CA PHE A 125 12.21 -6.19 -9.22
C PHE A 125 13.36 -6.35 -10.20
N GLY A 126 13.10 -6.17 -11.50
CA GLY A 126 14.11 -6.29 -12.55
C GLY A 126 13.45 -6.39 -13.93
N ASN A 127 14.19 -6.13 -14.98
CA ASN A 127 13.71 -6.03 -16.36
C ASN A 127 12.59 -4.98 -16.46
N ASP A 128 11.37 -5.40 -16.78
CA ASP A 128 10.21 -4.53 -17.05
C ASP A 128 9.68 -3.84 -15.79
N ASN A 129 9.86 -4.47 -14.62
CA ASN A 129 9.44 -3.95 -13.31
C ASN A 129 10.66 -3.61 -12.44
N SER A 130 11.59 -2.80 -12.95
CA SER A 130 12.75 -2.35 -12.18
C SER A 130 12.41 -1.16 -11.30
N LEU A 131 13.16 -1.04 -10.19
CA LEU A 131 13.19 0.20 -9.40
C LEU A 131 14.24 1.17 -9.97
N TYR A 132 14.11 2.43 -9.62
CA TYR A 132 15.01 3.49 -10.07
C TYR A 132 15.50 4.31 -8.89
N VAL A 133 16.74 4.76 -8.95
CA VAL A 133 17.33 5.63 -7.94
C VAL A 133 16.63 7.00 -8.00
N ASN A 134 15.92 7.35 -6.94
CA ASN A 134 15.32 8.66 -6.78
C ASN A 134 16.30 9.63 -6.11
N SER A 135 17.00 9.18 -5.08
CA SER A 135 18.02 9.97 -4.39
C SER A 135 19.10 9.08 -3.77
N ILE A 136 20.28 9.66 -3.60
CA ILE A 136 21.40 9.09 -2.87
C ILE A 136 21.80 10.05 -1.76
N THR A 137 21.80 9.59 -0.53
CA THR A 137 22.14 10.39 0.64
C THR A 137 23.36 9.78 1.34
N PRO A 138 24.47 10.53 1.50
CA PRO A 138 25.59 10.05 2.29
C PRO A 138 25.23 10.05 3.77
N ILE A 139 25.51 8.93 4.46
CA ILE A 139 25.32 8.79 5.90
C ILE A 139 26.62 9.24 6.58
N PRO A 140 26.57 10.19 7.53
CA PRO A 140 27.74 10.58 8.28
C PRO A 140 28.36 9.39 9.00
N THR A 141 29.65 9.12 8.74
CA THR A 141 30.46 8.12 9.45
C THR A 141 31.56 8.83 10.18
N ASP A 142 31.98 8.27 11.31
CA ASP A 142 33.12 8.82 12.06
C ASP A 142 34.35 8.95 11.16
N SER A 143 35.05 10.07 11.30
CA SER A 143 36.14 10.53 10.42
C SER A 143 37.37 9.61 10.34
N GLN A 144 37.37 8.51 11.08
CA GLN A 144 38.49 7.55 11.13
C GLN A 144 38.31 6.35 10.21
N THR A 145 37.14 6.19 9.55
CA THR A 145 36.90 5.06 8.66
C THR A 145 37.11 5.45 7.19
N THR A 146 37.85 4.63 6.46
CA THR A 146 38.10 4.79 5.01
C THR A 146 36.86 4.49 4.15
N GLY A 147 35.79 3.96 4.74
CA GLY A 147 34.53 3.66 4.07
C GLY A 147 33.47 4.74 4.28
N LYS A 148 32.65 4.95 3.25
CA LYS A 148 31.46 5.81 3.30
C LYS A 148 30.21 4.93 3.29
N ALA A 149 29.18 5.34 3.99
CA ALA A 149 27.87 4.71 3.91
C ALA A 149 26.90 5.61 3.14
N TYR A 150 26.04 5.01 2.36
CA TYR A 150 25.04 5.71 1.56
C TYR A 150 23.68 5.05 1.73
N GLU A 151 22.65 5.87 1.66
CA GLU A 151 21.26 5.45 1.54
C GLU A 151 20.76 5.78 0.14
N LEU A 152 20.29 4.77 -0.58
CA LEU A 152 19.59 4.90 -1.86
C LEU A 152 18.08 4.86 -1.57
N ASP A 153 17.36 5.87 -2.01
CA ASP A 153 15.90 5.87 -2.09
C ASP A 153 15.50 5.41 -3.50
N LEU A 154 14.75 4.32 -3.57
CA LEU A 154 14.33 3.67 -4.80
C LEU A 154 12.83 3.81 -5.00
N VAL A 155 12.42 4.11 -6.21
CA VAL A 155 11.02 4.29 -6.61
C VAL A 155 10.71 3.44 -7.84
N SER A 156 9.43 3.13 -8.07
CA SER A 156 9.02 2.47 -9.30
C SER A 156 9.08 3.41 -10.51
N LYS A 157 9.12 2.84 -11.70
CA LYS A 157 9.10 3.59 -12.97
C LYS A 157 7.90 4.54 -13.04
N GLY A 158 6.74 4.09 -12.61
CA GLY A 158 5.51 4.89 -12.66
C GLY A 158 5.58 6.18 -11.86
N PHE A 159 6.38 6.23 -10.78
CA PHE A 159 6.60 7.46 -10.03
C PHE A 159 7.26 8.54 -10.90
N ILE A 160 8.26 8.15 -11.69
CA ILE A 160 8.99 9.07 -12.59
C ILE A 160 8.11 9.45 -13.79
N ASP A 161 7.45 8.47 -14.41
CA ASP A 161 6.59 8.69 -15.57
C ASP A 161 5.41 9.61 -15.23
N ASN A 162 4.84 9.50 -14.03
CA ASN A 162 3.78 10.38 -13.54
C ASN A 162 4.21 11.87 -13.52
N GLU A 163 5.50 12.16 -13.29
CA GLU A 163 5.99 13.54 -13.33
C GLU A 163 6.16 14.07 -14.75
N LYS A 164 6.43 13.19 -15.73
CA LYS A 164 6.68 13.55 -17.13
C LYS A 164 5.40 13.62 -17.96
N GLU A 165 4.42 12.75 -17.66
CA GLU A 165 3.21 12.58 -18.45
C GLU A 165 2.02 13.45 -17.97
N ARG A 166 1.07 13.70 -18.88
CA ARG A 166 -0.14 14.49 -18.60
C ARG A 166 -1.35 13.92 -19.33
N VAL A 167 -2.48 13.86 -18.63
CA VAL A 167 -3.78 13.46 -19.21
C VAL A 167 -4.42 14.65 -19.88
N ARG A 168 -4.67 14.55 -21.21
CA ARG A 168 -5.17 15.66 -22.05
C ARG A 168 -6.41 15.31 -22.86
N TYR A 169 -6.91 14.08 -22.76
CA TYR A 169 -8.08 13.65 -23.51
C TYR A 169 -9.36 13.81 -22.68
N CYS A 170 -10.50 13.72 -23.37
CA CYS A 170 -11.83 13.62 -22.76
C CYS A 170 -12.34 12.20 -22.93
N SER A 171 -13.02 11.68 -21.92
CA SER A 171 -13.67 10.37 -21.96
C SER A 171 -15.03 10.45 -21.26
N ALA A 172 -15.95 9.60 -21.71
CA ALA A 172 -17.27 9.41 -21.11
C ALA A 172 -17.52 7.93 -20.75
N ASP A 173 -16.46 7.10 -20.79
CA ASP A 173 -16.52 5.66 -20.56
C ASP A 173 -16.68 5.34 -19.06
N GLN A 174 -16.84 4.05 -18.75
CA GLN A 174 -16.76 3.55 -17.38
C GLN A 174 -15.42 3.90 -16.76
N ILE A 175 -15.42 4.15 -15.45
CA ILE A 175 -14.18 4.58 -14.75
C ILE A 175 -13.08 3.52 -14.87
N SER A 176 -13.39 2.23 -14.77
CA SER A 176 -12.41 1.15 -14.97
C SER A 176 -11.75 1.19 -16.35
N GLU A 177 -12.51 1.49 -17.42
CA GLU A 177 -11.97 1.63 -18.77
C GLU A 177 -11.10 2.89 -18.91
N GLN A 178 -11.50 3.99 -18.27
CA GLN A 178 -10.67 5.19 -18.24
C GLN A 178 -9.35 4.96 -17.50
N VAL A 179 -9.37 4.19 -16.41
CA VAL A 179 -8.17 3.80 -15.67
C VAL A 179 -7.24 2.96 -16.54
N LYS A 180 -7.76 1.92 -17.23
CA LYS A 180 -7.00 1.11 -18.18
C LYS A 180 -6.35 1.98 -19.25
N LYS A 181 -7.11 2.88 -19.87
CA LYS A 181 -6.65 3.80 -20.90
C LYS A 181 -5.51 4.72 -20.42
N ILE A 182 -5.54 5.19 -19.17
CA ILE A 182 -4.46 5.99 -18.59
C ILE A 182 -3.18 5.16 -18.52
N PHE A 183 -3.25 3.90 -18.11
CA PHE A 183 -2.07 3.04 -18.03
C PHE A 183 -1.53 2.65 -19.41
N GLU A 184 -2.37 2.32 -20.36
CA GLU A 184 -1.97 1.85 -21.68
C GLU A 184 -1.50 2.98 -22.60
N GLU A 185 -2.22 4.10 -22.64
CA GLU A 185 -1.94 5.18 -23.60
C GLU A 185 -1.04 6.29 -23.05
N VAL A 186 -1.17 6.61 -21.74
CA VAL A 186 -0.45 7.74 -21.14
C VAL A 186 0.81 7.26 -20.44
N LEU A 187 0.70 6.34 -19.47
CA LEU A 187 1.86 5.81 -18.74
C LEU A 187 2.61 4.73 -19.50
N LYS A 188 1.95 4.04 -20.44
CA LYS A 188 2.53 2.96 -21.28
C LYS A 188 3.28 1.94 -20.43
N THR A 189 2.65 1.52 -19.33
CA THR A 189 3.26 0.61 -18.38
C THR A 189 3.20 -0.83 -18.89
N GLU A 190 4.25 -1.58 -18.63
CA GLU A 190 4.32 -3.03 -18.86
C GLU A 190 3.98 -3.82 -17.59
N ASN A 191 3.80 -3.12 -16.46
CA ASN A 191 3.42 -3.74 -15.20
C ASN A 191 2.02 -4.33 -15.28
N LYS A 192 1.81 -5.43 -14.55
CA LYS A 192 0.50 -6.07 -14.43
C LYS A 192 -0.53 -5.09 -13.85
N LEU A 193 -1.70 -5.07 -14.46
CA LEU A 193 -2.84 -4.27 -14.01
C LEU A 193 -3.92 -5.19 -13.44
N ASP A 194 -4.32 -4.95 -12.20
CA ASP A 194 -5.42 -5.64 -11.53
C ASP A 194 -6.53 -4.63 -11.21
N ILE A 195 -7.36 -4.37 -12.22
CA ILE A 195 -8.41 -3.35 -12.20
C ILE A 195 -9.76 -4.03 -12.03
N GLU A 196 -10.47 -3.66 -10.97
CA GLU A 196 -11.84 -4.08 -10.73
C GLU A 196 -12.83 -3.23 -11.53
N ASP A 197 -13.82 -3.90 -12.13
CA ASP A 197 -14.81 -3.23 -12.96
C ASP A 197 -15.71 -2.30 -12.15
N THR A 198 -16.01 -1.13 -12.75
CA THR A 198 -16.89 -0.12 -12.16
C THR A 198 -18.24 -0.07 -12.86
N LYS A 199 -19.29 0.26 -12.11
CA LYS A 199 -20.66 0.37 -12.63
C LYS A 199 -20.89 1.68 -13.41
N ASN A 200 -20.36 2.77 -12.91
CA ASN A 200 -20.73 4.11 -13.35
C ASN A 200 -19.78 4.69 -14.41
N PRO A 201 -20.31 5.11 -15.56
CA PRO A 201 -19.58 5.96 -16.47
C PRO A 201 -19.45 7.38 -15.91
N ILE A 202 -18.39 8.07 -16.26
CA ILE A 202 -18.22 9.48 -15.91
C ILE A 202 -17.61 10.26 -17.06
N GLN A 203 -18.18 11.44 -17.33
CA GLN A 203 -17.56 12.37 -18.24
C GLN A 203 -16.35 13.02 -17.55
N TYR A 204 -15.17 12.74 -18.07
CA TYR A 204 -13.91 13.27 -17.59
C TYR A 204 -13.23 14.12 -18.66
N ILE A 205 -12.75 15.27 -18.23
CA ILE A 205 -11.94 16.17 -19.06
C ILE A 205 -10.54 16.20 -18.48
N GLY A 206 -9.57 15.74 -19.24
CA GLY A 206 -8.15 15.74 -18.89
C GLY A 206 -7.58 17.17 -18.89
N LYS A 207 -7.64 17.84 -17.76
CA LYS A 207 -7.20 19.24 -17.57
C LYS A 207 -5.67 19.38 -17.49
N ASN A 208 -4.91 18.64 -18.28
CA ASN A 208 -3.45 18.60 -18.23
C ASN A 208 -2.91 18.22 -16.84
N ARG A 209 -3.61 17.33 -16.13
CA ARG A 209 -3.22 16.83 -14.81
C ARG A 209 -2.31 15.62 -14.92
N LYS A 210 -1.52 15.38 -13.86
CA LYS A 210 -0.69 14.18 -13.73
C LYS A 210 -1.57 12.92 -13.70
N PRO A 211 -1.12 11.80 -14.29
CA PRO A 211 -1.91 10.56 -14.33
C PRO A 211 -2.39 10.07 -12.97
N PHE A 212 -1.52 9.99 -11.95
CA PHE A 212 -1.91 9.50 -10.62
C PHE A 212 -2.91 10.43 -9.91
N TYR A 213 -2.79 11.75 -10.13
CA TYR A 213 -3.82 12.66 -9.65
C TYR A 213 -5.20 12.35 -10.23
N VAL A 214 -5.24 12.01 -11.54
CA VAL A 214 -6.49 11.62 -12.21
C VAL A 214 -7.02 10.31 -11.69
N LEU A 215 -6.16 9.30 -11.52
CA LEU A 215 -6.54 8.00 -10.96
C LEU A 215 -7.11 8.14 -9.54
N ASN A 216 -6.50 8.95 -8.69
CA ASN A 216 -6.97 9.23 -7.34
C ASN A 216 -8.27 10.08 -7.32
N ASP A 217 -8.51 10.91 -8.32
CA ASP A 217 -9.78 11.64 -8.47
C ASP A 217 -10.89 10.71 -8.96
N LEU A 218 -10.60 9.81 -9.88
CA LEU A 218 -11.52 8.79 -10.38
C LEU A 218 -11.87 7.76 -9.30
N SER A 219 -10.93 7.35 -8.46
CA SER A 219 -11.15 6.38 -7.38
C SER A 219 -12.25 6.82 -6.39
N LYS A 220 -12.33 8.12 -6.10
CA LYS A 220 -13.37 8.72 -5.24
C LYS A 220 -14.76 8.75 -5.87
N LYS A 221 -14.84 8.56 -7.17
CA LYS A 221 -16.09 8.63 -7.95
C LYS A 221 -16.54 7.27 -8.45
N ALA A 222 -15.72 6.24 -8.22
CA ALA A 222 -15.96 4.89 -8.69
C ALA A 222 -16.90 4.13 -7.76
N VAL A 223 -17.82 3.37 -8.36
CA VAL A 223 -18.78 2.49 -7.70
C VAL A 223 -18.54 1.07 -8.18
N SER A 224 -18.46 0.10 -7.25
CA SER A 224 -18.18 -1.29 -7.59
C SER A 224 -19.33 -1.91 -8.40
N ALA A 225 -18.98 -2.60 -9.48
CA ALA A 225 -19.94 -3.37 -10.27
C ALA A 225 -20.36 -4.65 -9.55
N GLY A 226 -19.47 -5.23 -8.73
CA GLY A 226 -19.71 -6.49 -8.02
C GLY A 226 -20.58 -6.36 -6.75
N SER A 227 -20.69 -5.17 -6.15
CA SER A 227 -21.40 -4.94 -4.89
C SER A 227 -22.72 -4.17 -5.07
N GLN A 228 -23.35 -4.30 -6.23
CA GLN A 228 -24.56 -3.52 -6.57
C GLN A 228 -25.74 -3.71 -5.59
N GLU A 229 -25.86 -4.91 -5.02
CA GLU A 229 -26.96 -5.26 -4.10
C GLU A 229 -26.87 -4.53 -2.75
N LEU A 230 -25.70 -4.06 -2.37
CA LEU A 230 -25.47 -3.43 -1.07
C LEU A 230 -25.90 -1.96 -1.00
N GLY A 231 -25.93 -1.25 -2.12
CA GLY A 231 -26.32 0.16 -2.20
C GLY A 231 -25.17 1.15 -1.97
N PHE A 232 -24.43 1.06 -0.87
CA PHE A 232 -23.31 1.94 -0.56
C PHE A 232 -21.97 1.31 -0.93
N SER A 233 -21.66 1.27 -2.22
CA SER A 233 -20.48 0.59 -2.78
C SER A 233 -19.46 1.55 -3.44
N ALA A 234 -19.52 2.84 -3.12
CA ALA A 234 -18.59 3.84 -3.64
C ALA A 234 -17.24 3.82 -2.89
N GLY A 235 -16.17 4.16 -3.59
CA GLY A 235 -14.81 4.30 -3.07
C GLY A 235 -13.89 3.18 -3.49
N TYR A 236 -12.81 3.55 -4.17
CA TYR A 236 -11.74 2.67 -4.64
C TYR A 236 -10.40 3.17 -4.12
N PHE A 237 -9.44 2.26 -4.05
CA PHE A 237 -8.03 2.59 -3.85
C PHE A 237 -7.25 2.31 -5.13
N PHE A 238 -6.36 3.23 -5.45
CA PHE A 238 -5.33 3.06 -6.46
C PHE A 238 -3.97 2.98 -5.78
N TYR A 239 -3.24 1.89 -6.00
CA TYR A 239 -1.94 1.66 -5.38
C TYR A 239 -1.12 0.63 -6.16
N GLU A 240 0.17 0.58 -5.89
CA GLU A 240 1.10 -0.39 -6.46
C GLU A 240 1.62 -1.35 -5.38
N THR A 241 1.82 -2.60 -5.77
CA THR A 241 2.49 -3.63 -4.98
C THR A 241 3.60 -4.26 -5.83
N SER A 242 4.40 -5.17 -5.26
CA SER A 242 5.39 -5.92 -6.04
C SER A 242 4.77 -6.77 -7.16
N GLU A 243 3.46 -7.06 -7.09
CA GLU A 243 2.71 -7.79 -8.12
C GLU A 243 2.23 -6.91 -9.28
N GLY A 244 2.26 -5.57 -9.13
CA GLY A 244 1.78 -4.60 -10.10
C GLY A 244 0.79 -3.58 -9.53
N TYR A 245 0.12 -2.85 -10.43
CA TYR A 245 -0.86 -1.82 -10.06
C TYR A 245 -2.21 -2.44 -9.75
N LYS A 246 -2.86 -1.93 -8.71
CA LYS A 246 -4.17 -2.37 -8.25
C LYS A 246 -5.14 -1.19 -8.20
N PHE A 247 -6.36 -1.42 -8.70
CA PHE A 247 -7.49 -0.49 -8.57
C PHE A 247 -8.68 -1.27 -8.04
N LYS A 248 -8.90 -1.20 -6.71
CA LYS A 248 -9.83 -2.08 -5.99
C LYS A 248 -10.82 -1.26 -5.15
N SER A 249 -12.07 -1.76 -5.10
CA SER A 249 -13.08 -1.18 -4.23
C SER A 249 -12.82 -1.50 -2.76
N ILE A 250 -13.31 -0.64 -1.87
CA ILE A 250 -13.31 -0.91 -0.42
C ILE A 250 -14.02 -2.24 -0.13
N ASP A 251 -15.10 -2.54 -0.83
CA ASP A 251 -15.87 -3.78 -0.65
C ASP A 251 -15.06 -5.03 -0.98
N THR A 252 -14.29 -4.99 -2.06
CA THR A 252 -13.39 -6.08 -2.44
C THR A 252 -12.27 -6.27 -1.42
N LEU A 253 -11.70 -5.19 -0.89
CA LEU A 253 -10.69 -5.28 0.16
C LEU A 253 -11.27 -5.91 1.44
N LEU A 254 -12.49 -5.52 1.84
CA LEU A 254 -13.18 -6.05 3.02
C LEU A 254 -13.73 -7.48 2.82
N SER A 255 -14.01 -7.87 1.57
CA SER A 255 -14.49 -9.22 1.22
C SER A 255 -13.36 -10.19 0.91
N GLY A 256 -12.13 -9.71 0.88
CA GLY A 256 -10.95 -10.49 0.51
C GLY A 256 -10.82 -11.78 1.33
N VAL A 257 -10.43 -12.86 0.65
CA VAL A 257 -10.07 -14.09 1.35
C VAL A 257 -8.86 -13.79 2.22
N LYS A 258 -8.99 -14.03 3.53
CA LYS A 258 -7.88 -13.83 4.45
C LYS A 258 -6.67 -14.65 4.02
N LYS A 259 -5.54 -13.99 3.85
CA LYS A 259 -4.30 -14.67 3.43
C LYS A 259 -3.61 -15.37 4.58
N LYS A 260 -3.64 -14.76 5.77
CA LYS A 260 -3.00 -15.31 6.98
C LYS A 260 -3.87 -15.06 8.21
N SER A 261 -3.77 -15.96 9.17
CA SER A 261 -4.34 -15.81 10.51
C SER A 261 -3.20 -15.54 11.49
N ILE A 262 -3.27 -14.42 12.18
CA ILE A 262 -2.22 -13.92 13.08
C ILE A 262 -2.76 -13.89 14.50
N ILE A 263 -1.96 -14.31 15.46
CA ILE A 263 -2.26 -14.20 16.89
C ILE A 263 -1.20 -13.37 17.58
N TYR A 264 -1.61 -12.48 18.47
CA TYR A 264 -0.73 -11.85 19.43
C TYR A 264 -0.95 -12.48 20.80
N ASN A 265 0.14 -12.90 21.44
CA ASN A 265 0.11 -13.43 22.78
C ASN A 265 1.39 -12.99 23.53
N GLU A 266 1.19 -12.35 24.68
CA GLU A 266 2.30 -11.85 25.52
C GLU A 266 3.11 -12.96 26.19
N THR A 267 2.53 -14.18 26.32
CA THR A 267 3.26 -15.29 26.96
C THR A 267 4.46 -15.71 26.10
N PRO A 268 5.66 -15.70 26.68
CA PRO A 268 6.84 -16.25 26.00
C PRO A 268 6.58 -17.72 25.66
N ASP A 269 7.06 -18.15 24.53
CA ASP A 269 6.93 -19.53 24.02
C ASP A 269 7.83 -20.49 24.81
N THR A 270 7.70 -20.48 26.17
CA THR A 270 8.60 -21.17 27.11
C THR A 270 8.34 -22.65 27.23
N ALA A 271 7.30 -23.19 26.60
CA ALA A 271 6.87 -24.56 26.87
C ALA A 271 6.75 -25.47 25.63
N GLY A 272 7.36 -25.12 24.48
CA GLY A 272 7.23 -25.97 23.29
C GLY A 272 5.80 -26.12 22.76
N LYS A 273 4.85 -25.36 23.29
CA LYS A 273 3.52 -25.17 22.75
C LYS A 273 3.60 -24.15 21.64
N GLY A 274 3.87 -24.62 20.46
CA GLY A 274 3.93 -23.73 19.29
C GLY A 274 2.63 -22.95 19.05
N ILE A 275 2.61 -22.13 18.01
CA ILE A 275 1.42 -21.39 17.58
C ILE A 275 0.22 -22.34 17.52
N PRO A 276 -0.97 -21.95 18.06
CA PRO A 276 -2.15 -22.79 17.96
C PRO A 276 -2.41 -23.22 16.52
N PRO A 277 -2.92 -24.42 16.27
CA PRO A 277 -2.99 -24.99 14.90
C PRO A 277 -3.85 -24.19 13.92
N GLU A 278 -4.69 -23.29 14.41
CA GLU A 278 -5.59 -22.44 13.63
C GLU A 278 -4.93 -21.17 13.08
N TYR A 279 -3.72 -20.84 13.59
CA TYR A 279 -3.00 -19.64 13.22
C TYR A 279 -1.76 -19.96 12.40
N ASP A 280 -1.41 -19.06 11.49
CA ASP A 280 -0.23 -19.16 10.65
C ASP A 280 1.00 -18.52 11.32
N ILE A 281 0.80 -17.36 11.95
CA ILE A 281 1.87 -16.47 12.41
C ILE A 281 1.56 -15.94 13.82
N LYS A 282 2.61 -15.80 14.64
CA LYS A 282 2.57 -15.07 15.91
C LYS A 282 3.13 -13.66 15.71
N ALA A 283 2.39 -12.64 16.10
CA ALA A 283 2.90 -11.29 16.16
C ALA A 283 3.90 -11.15 17.31
N LEU A 284 5.00 -10.44 17.03
CA LEU A 284 6.08 -10.19 18.00
C LEU A 284 5.77 -8.97 18.85
N THR A 285 5.21 -7.94 18.22
CA THR A 285 4.78 -6.71 18.88
C THR A 285 3.38 -6.34 18.43
N LEU A 286 2.64 -5.70 19.32
CA LEU A 286 1.34 -5.11 19.05
C LEU A 286 1.37 -3.69 19.62
N ASP A 287 1.07 -2.73 18.78
CA ASP A 287 0.93 -1.33 19.16
C ASP A 287 -0.44 -0.83 18.66
N THR A 288 -1.22 -0.23 19.53
CA THR A 288 -2.56 0.28 19.22
C THR A 288 -2.51 1.79 19.18
N ASP A 289 -2.43 2.35 17.97
CA ASP A 289 -2.26 3.79 17.76
C ASP A 289 -3.45 4.61 18.25
N ASN A 290 -4.66 4.21 17.88
CA ASN A 290 -5.89 4.85 18.33
C ASN A 290 -7.07 3.91 18.17
N ARG A 291 -7.69 3.56 19.28
CA ARG A 291 -8.92 2.76 19.22
C ARG A 291 -10.11 3.60 18.77
N VAL A 292 -10.24 4.82 19.29
CA VAL A 292 -11.31 5.76 18.91
C VAL A 292 -10.86 7.21 19.13
N ASN A 293 -11.05 8.04 18.12
CA ASN A 293 -10.94 9.49 18.24
C ASN A 293 -12.23 10.14 17.73
N VAL A 294 -13.20 10.33 18.61
CA VAL A 294 -14.56 10.79 18.28
C VAL A 294 -14.54 12.15 17.57
N GLN A 295 -13.80 13.12 18.12
CA GLN A 295 -13.75 14.47 17.54
C GLN A 295 -13.20 14.45 16.10
N LYS A 296 -12.10 13.72 15.88
CA LYS A 296 -11.49 13.58 14.55
C LYS A 296 -12.45 12.90 13.58
N LYS A 297 -13.12 11.83 14.00
CA LYS A 297 -14.07 11.08 13.17
C LYS A 297 -15.30 11.91 12.79
N LEU A 298 -15.85 12.65 13.73
CA LEU A 298 -16.95 13.58 13.46
C LEU A 298 -16.51 14.69 12.48
N ALA A 299 -15.37 15.33 12.72
CA ALA A 299 -14.85 16.37 11.84
C ALA A 299 -14.58 15.86 10.40
N GLN A 300 -14.21 14.61 10.26
CA GLN A 300 -13.98 13.95 8.97
C GLN A 300 -15.27 13.48 8.28
N GLY A 301 -16.42 13.44 9.00
CA GLY A 301 -17.68 12.93 8.46
C GLY A 301 -17.68 11.41 8.28
N ALA A 302 -17.09 10.66 9.23
CA ALA A 302 -16.99 9.21 9.13
C ALA A 302 -18.33 8.50 9.25
N TYR A 303 -19.29 9.07 9.97
CA TYR A 303 -20.60 8.43 10.23
C TYR A 303 -21.75 9.16 9.56
N ASN A 304 -21.69 10.49 9.49
CA ASN A 304 -22.72 11.30 8.87
C ASN A 304 -22.13 12.51 8.17
N ILE A 305 -22.58 12.75 6.95
CA ILE A 305 -22.09 13.81 6.09
C ILE A 305 -23.27 14.47 5.36
N ARG A 306 -23.26 15.80 5.32
CA ARG A 306 -24.22 16.59 4.55
C ARG A 306 -23.56 17.12 3.30
N SER A 307 -24.23 16.99 2.15
CA SER A 307 -23.86 17.67 0.92
C SER A 307 -24.85 18.79 0.63
N ILE A 308 -24.32 19.90 0.15
CA ILE A 308 -25.11 21.01 -0.40
C ILE A 308 -24.65 21.22 -1.83
N ALA A 309 -25.51 20.86 -2.78
CA ALA A 309 -25.26 21.06 -4.20
C ALA A 309 -25.95 22.39 -4.65
N ILE A 310 -25.16 23.31 -5.15
CA ILE A 310 -25.62 24.63 -5.59
C ILE A 310 -25.54 24.70 -7.12
N ASN A 311 -26.64 25.02 -7.74
CA ASN A 311 -26.69 25.33 -9.17
C ASN A 311 -26.64 26.86 -9.35
N PRO A 312 -25.54 27.42 -9.88
CA PRO A 312 -25.42 28.87 -10.02
C PRO A 312 -26.31 29.48 -11.13
N PHE A 313 -26.86 28.65 -12.04
CA PHE A 313 -27.66 29.14 -13.17
C PHE A 313 -29.12 29.38 -12.81
N ASP A 314 -29.68 28.53 -11.94
CA ASP A 314 -31.08 28.65 -11.49
C ASP A 314 -31.18 29.07 -10.01
N THR A 315 -30.04 29.33 -9.35
CA THR A 315 -29.93 29.73 -7.94
C THR A 315 -30.56 28.75 -6.96
N LYS A 316 -30.80 27.51 -7.37
CA LYS A 316 -31.33 26.45 -6.52
C LYS A 316 -30.20 25.73 -5.79
N TYR A 317 -30.51 25.22 -4.61
CA TYR A 317 -29.66 24.32 -3.89
C TYR A 317 -30.42 23.08 -3.42
N GLU A 318 -29.73 21.98 -3.38
CA GLU A 318 -30.23 20.71 -2.89
C GLU A 318 -29.36 20.26 -1.72
N THR A 319 -30.00 19.80 -0.65
CA THR A 319 -29.29 19.27 0.53
C THR A 319 -29.59 17.78 0.68
N LYS A 320 -28.54 16.98 0.78
CA LYS A 320 -28.63 15.54 1.09
C LYS A 320 -27.77 15.21 2.28
N ILE A 321 -28.28 14.35 3.15
CA ILE A 321 -27.55 13.80 4.32
C ILE A 321 -27.43 12.31 4.12
N ILE A 322 -26.21 11.81 4.33
CA ILE A 322 -25.90 10.38 4.38
C ILE A 322 -25.53 10.03 5.81
N ASP A 323 -26.30 9.15 6.45
CA ASP A 323 -26.02 8.61 7.76
C ASP A 323 -25.68 7.11 7.62
N ALA A 324 -24.48 6.74 8.09
CA ALA A 324 -24.00 5.38 7.99
C ALA A 324 -24.75 4.40 8.89
N HIS A 325 -25.23 4.84 10.06
CA HIS A 325 -25.97 3.98 10.98
C HIS A 325 -27.38 3.65 10.49
N GLU A 326 -28.03 4.60 9.81
CA GLU A 326 -29.33 4.37 9.18
C GLU A 326 -29.23 3.43 7.95
N ASN A 327 -28.05 3.35 7.35
CA ASN A 327 -27.79 2.56 6.15
C ASN A 327 -26.74 1.45 6.37
N GLU A 328 -26.59 0.97 7.61
CA GLU A 328 -25.55 -0.01 7.97
C GLU A 328 -25.67 -1.31 7.16
N GLU A 329 -26.88 -1.78 6.88
CA GLU A 329 -27.17 -2.95 6.02
C GLU A 329 -26.76 -2.77 4.55
N LYS A 330 -26.59 -1.51 4.10
CA LYS A 330 -26.11 -1.18 2.77
C LYS A 330 -24.60 -1.09 2.68
N LEU A 331 -23.89 -1.28 3.80
CA LEU A 331 -22.42 -1.19 3.88
C LEU A 331 -21.81 -2.58 4.03
N LYS A 332 -20.71 -2.82 3.34
CA LYS A 332 -19.84 -3.96 3.64
C LYS A 332 -18.90 -3.57 4.77
N LEU A 333 -18.93 -4.34 5.86
CA LEU A 333 -18.15 -4.11 7.07
C LEU A 333 -17.16 -5.25 7.30
N ALA A 334 -16.01 -4.95 7.93
CA ALA A 334 -15.02 -5.94 8.34
C ALA A 334 -15.43 -6.70 9.62
N GLY A 335 -16.22 -6.07 10.49
CA GLY A 335 -16.72 -6.60 11.75
C GLY A 335 -18.24 -6.68 11.76
N LYS A 336 -18.82 -6.77 12.96
CA LYS A 336 -20.26 -6.96 13.15
C LYS A 336 -21.07 -5.68 13.03
N GLY A 337 -20.48 -4.53 13.34
CA GLY A 337 -21.20 -3.27 13.30
C GLY A 337 -20.31 -2.04 13.49
N LEU A 338 -20.84 -0.90 13.10
CA LEU A 338 -20.20 0.40 13.30
C LEU A 338 -20.14 0.75 14.80
N PRO A 339 -19.21 1.60 15.23
CA PRO A 339 -19.15 2.07 16.62
C PRO A 339 -20.45 2.74 17.04
N THR A 340 -21.08 2.25 18.12
CA THR A 340 -22.36 2.80 18.62
C THR A 340 -22.19 4.24 19.08
N GLN A 341 -23.00 5.14 18.55
CA GLN A 341 -23.04 6.54 18.99
C GLN A 341 -23.89 6.69 20.25
N ASN A 342 -23.46 7.58 21.16
CA ASN A 342 -24.25 7.90 22.35
C ASN A 342 -25.47 8.74 21.97
N LYS A 343 -26.65 8.31 22.38
CA LYS A 343 -27.94 8.95 22.09
C LYS A 343 -28.04 10.42 22.50
N VAL A 344 -27.25 10.86 23.48
CA VAL A 344 -27.17 12.28 23.89
C VAL A 344 -26.63 13.18 22.76
N PHE A 345 -25.82 12.64 21.86
CA PHE A 345 -25.21 13.39 20.75
C PHE A 345 -25.89 13.15 19.40
N THR A 346 -26.85 12.20 19.34
CA THR A 346 -27.66 11.97 18.14
C THR A 346 -28.91 12.85 18.24
N LYS A 347 -29.14 13.71 17.26
CA LYS A 347 -30.33 14.55 17.18
C LYS A 347 -31.44 13.77 16.48
N GLU A 348 -32.67 13.89 16.97
CA GLU A 348 -33.82 13.32 16.29
C GLU A 348 -34.11 14.09 15.01
N GLY A 349 -34.23 13.38 13.89
CA GLY A 349 -34.52 13.92 12.55
C GLY A 349 -33.33 13.80 11.61
N ALA A 350 -33.56 13.18 10.46
CA ALA A 350 -32.54 12.95 9.43
C ALA A 350 -31.86 14.26 8.95
N ASP A 351 -32.59 15.37 8.96
CA ASP A 351 -32.08 16.65 8.45
C ASP A 351 -31.14 17.40 9.41
N VAL A 352 -30.94 16.90 10.62
CA VAL A 352 -30.18 17.60 11.67
C VAL A 352 -28.94 16.82 12.12
N ASN A 353 -28.87 15.54 11.82
CA ASN A 353 -27.78 14.68 12.25
C ASN A 353 -26.65 14.64 11.21
N PHE A 354 -25.77 15.62 11.26
CA PHE A 354 -24.55 15.66 10.43
C PHE A 354 -23.41 16.31 11.19
N SER A 355 -22.20 15.84 10.92
CA SER A 355 -20.98 16.36 11.53
C SER A 355 -20.09 17.12 10.54
N ARG A 356 -20.18 16.81 9.25
CA ARG A 356 -19.42 17.47 8.18
C ARG A 356 -20.36 17.95 7.08
N THR A 357 -20.08 19.12 6.53
CA THR A 357 -20.78 19.62 5.35
C THR A 357 -19.82 19.80 4.19
N THR A 358 -20.20 19.33 3.01
CA THR A 358 -19.47 19.50 1.75
C THR A 358 -20.33 20.33 0.79
N TYR A 359 -19.69 21.23 0.06
CA TYR A 359 -20.35 22.10 -0.92
C TYR A 359 -19.91 21.71 -2.33
N TYR A 360 -20.88 21.58 -3.24
CA TYR A 360 -20.65 21.28 -4.63
C TYR A 360 -21.27 22.35 -5.51
N LEU A 361 -20.52 22.82 -6.49
CA LEU A 361 -21.07 23.58 -7.60
C LEU A 361 -21.48 22.58 -8.69
N THR A 362 -22.76 22.49 -8.97
CA THR A 362 -23.31 21.64 -10.02
C THR A 362 -23.79 22.49 -11.17
N THR A 363 -23.50 22.09 -12.39
CA THR A 363 -24.15 22.65 -13.57
C THR A 363 -25.35 21.80 -13.94
N VAL A 364 -26.41 22.42 -14.47
CA VAL A 364 -27.57 21.69 -15.00
C VAL A 364 -27.08 20.65 -16.01
N GLY A 365 -27.54 19.40 -15.89
CA GLY A 365 -27.23 18.35 -16.85
C GLY A 365 -26.04 17.44 -16.49
N GLN A 366 -25.48 17.55 -15.31
CA GLN A 366 -24.48 16.52 -14.82
C GLN A 366 -25.11 15.20 -14.37
N LYS A 367 -26.42 15.08 -14.50
CA LYS A 367 -27.07 13.77 -14.34
C LYS A 367 -26.61 12.87 -15.49
N HIS A 368 -26.30 11.63 -15.20
CA HIS A 368 -25.93 10.68 -16.24
C HIS A 368 -26.97 10.67 -17.32
N ILE A 369 -26.53 10.86 -18.53
CA ILE A 369 -27.37 11.03 -19.67
C ILE A 369 -27.93 9.68 -20.06
N GLY A 370 -29.21 9.43 -19.79
CA GLY A 370 -29.94 8.44 -20.54
C GLY A 370 -30.08 8.94 -21.98
N GLU A 371 -30.22 8.08 -22.95
CA GLU A 371 -30.43 8.45 -24.34
C GLU A 371 -31.80 9.13 -24.53
N THR A 372 -32.73 8.84 -23.63
CA THR A 372 -34.11 9.42 -23.63
C THR A 372 -34.46 10.02 -22.26
N ASP A 373 -35.47 10.88 -22.21
CA ASP A 373 -36.00 11.46 -20.96
C ASP A 373 -36.49 10.37 -19.99
N THR A 374 -37.07 9.31 -20.52
CA THR A 374 -37.51 8.14 -19.72
C THR A 374 -36.34 7.41 -19.07
N ASP A 375 -35.25 7.22 -19.81
CA ASP A 375 -34.04 6.60 -19.29
C ASP A 375 -33.38 7.44 -18.20
N GLN A 376 -33.44 8.78 -18.35
CA GLN A 376 -32.93 9.71 -17.34
C GLN A 376 -33.75 9.66 -16.05
N ILE A 377 -35.06 9.57 -16.14
CA ILE A 377 -35.96 9.45 -14.99
C ILE A 377 -35.72 8.11 -14.30
N GLN A 378 -35.59 7.02 -15.05
CA GLN A 378 -35.35 5.71 -14.52
C GLN A 378 -33.98 5.64 -13.81
N LYS A 379 -32.95 6.18 -14.44
CA LYS A 379 -31.60 6.25 -13.84
C LYS A 379 -31.54 7.14 -12.61
N ALA A 380 -32.33 8.20 -12.53
CA ALA A 380 -32.40 9.07 -11.36
C ALA A 380 -32.97 8.38 -10.11
N THR A 381 -33.68 7.25 -10.27
CA THR A 381 -34.16 6.42 -9.15
C THR A 381 -33.17 5.36 -8.71
N GLU A 382 -32.08 5.14 -9.45
CA GLU A 382 -31.05 4.17 -9.09
C GLU A 382 -30.15 4.71 -7.97
N GLU A 383 -29.78 3.84 -7.05
CA GLU A 383 -28.77 4.15 -6.02
C GLU A 383 -27.42 4.45 -6.67
N ASN A 384 -26.65 5.35 -6.08
CA ASN A 384 -25.35 5.81 -6.59
C ASN A 384 -25.40 6.56 -7.93
N PHE A 385 -26.54 7.09 -8.30
CA PHE A 385 -26.70 7.82 -9.55
C PHE A 385 -26.06 9.21 -9.51
N GLU A 386 -26.21 9.93 -8.40
CA GLU A 386 -25.71 11.29 -8.27
C GLU A 386 -24.23 11.33 -7.88
N LYS A 387 -23.42 12.01 -8.69
CA LYS A 387 -21.98 12.16 -8.47
C LYS A 387 -21.63 12.70 -7.06
N ASN A 388 -22.40 13.66 -6.57
CA ASN A 388 -22.17 14.27 -5.26
C ASN A 388 -22.40 13.27 -4.13
N GLU A 389 -23.41 12.44 -4.27
CA GLU A 389 -23.72 11.36 -3.34
C GLU A 389 -22.60 10.30 -3.32
N VAL A 390 -22.17 9.86 -4.51
CA VAL A 390 -21.05 8.91 -4.66
C VAL A 390 -19.77 9.43 -4.00
N VAL A 391 -19.41 10.69 -4.23
CA VAL A 391 -18.21 11.29 -3.62
C VAL A 391 -18.35 11.38 -2.10
N ASN A 392 -19.53 11.74 -1.59
CA ASN A 392 -19.77 11.80 -0.13
C ASN A 392 -19.73 10.42 0.52
N GLN A 393 -20.30 9.40 -0.12
CA GLN A 393 -20.15 8.01 0.32
C GLN A 393 -18.67 7.61 0.38
N SER A 394 -17.92 7.87 -0.67
CA SER A 394 -16.48 7.54 -0.71
C SER A 394 -15.72 8.22 0.42
N ILE A 395 -15.94 9.52 0.66
CA ILE A 395 -15.32 10.27 1.75
C ILE A 395 -15.67 9.65 3.10
N MET A 396 -16.94 9.33 3.33
CA MET A 396 -17.42 8.69 4.55
C MET A 396 -16.73 7.35 4.76
N ARG A 397 -16.72 6.48 3.76
CA ARG A 397 -16.14 5.14 3.83
C ARG A 397 -14.62 5.16 4.01
N TYR A 398 -13.89 6.03 3.33
CA TYR A 398 -12.45 6.22 3.58
C TYR A 398 -12.17 6.59 5.03
N ASN A 399 -12.98 7.47 5.61
CA ASN A 399 -12.80 7.87 7.01
C ASN A 399 -13.24 6.79 8.00
N GLN A 400 -14.23 5.96 7.67
CA GLN A 400 -14.65 4.80 8.46
C GLN A 400 -13.56 3.74 8.51
N LEU A 401 -12.90 3.46 7.36
CA LEU A 401 -11.89 2.41 7.24
C LEU A 401 -10.75 2.55 8.26
N PHE A 402 -10.47 3.77 8.71
CA PHE A 402 -9.49 4.06 9.77
C PHE A 402 -10.13 4.20 11.17
N ALA A 403 -11.24 3.52 11.44
CA ALA A 403 -11.88 3.56 12.76
C ALA A 403 -11.03 2.88 13.83
N SER A 404 -10.44 1.73 13.51
CA SER A 404 -9.46 1.04 14.34
C SER A 404 -8.16 0.85 13.57
N GLN A 405 -7.04 1.17 14.20
CA GLN A 405 -5.69 1.02 13.66
C GLN A 405 -4.80 0.32 14.66
N ILE A 406 -4.16 -0.73 14.22
CA ILE A 406 -3.15 -1.45 14.99
C ILE A 406 -1.89 -1.65 14.16
N THR A 407 -0.75 -1.48 14.78
CA THR A 407 0.55 -1.76 14.17
C THR A 407 1.13 -3.02 14.80
N ILE A 408 1.47 -3.99 13.98
CA ILE A 408 2.08 -5.23 14.41
C ILE A 408 3.41 -5.46 13.72
N THR A 409 4.30 -6.17 14.39
CA THR A 409 5.53 -6.70 13.79
C THR A 409 5.46 -8.21 13.80
N ILE A 410 5.68 -8.84 12.67
CA ILE A 410 5.73 -10.28 12.48
C ILE A 410 7.11 -10.71 11.95
N PRO A 411 7.50 -11.98 12.08
CA PRO A 411 8.64 -12.52 11.34
C PRO A 411 8.48 -12.26 9.84
N GLY A 412 9.58 -12.18 9.09
CA GLY A 412 9.56 -11.88 7.66
C GLY A 412 8.61 -12.77 6.87
N GLU A 413 7.60 -12.21 6.25
CA GLU A 413 6.59 -12.90 5.43
C GLU A 413 6.33 -12.08 4.16
N PHE A 414 6.90 -12.54 3.03
CA PHE A 414 6.86 -11.79 1.77
C PHE A 414 5.68 -12.16 0.87
N SER A 415 4.78 -13.03 1.34
CA SER A 415 3.52 -13.33 0.64
C SER A 415 2.41 -12.32 0.92
N LEU A 416 2.62 -11.40 1.88
CA LEU A 416 1.66 -10.37 2.24
C LEU A 416 1.93 -9.09 1.49
N HIS A 417 0.87 -8.45 1.01
CA HIS A 417 0.91 -7.19 0.27
C HIS A 417 -0.07 -6.16 0.85
N ALA A 418 0.14 -4.91 0.53
CA ALA A 418 -0.84 -3.87 0.86
C ALA A 418 -2.19 -4.18 0.20
N GLY A 419 -3.28 -3.97 0.94
CA GLY A 419 -4.65 -4.31 0.51
C GLY A 419 -5.06 -5.75 0.79
N ASP A 420 -4.17 -6.62 1.27
CA ASP A 420 -4.55 -7.97 1.66
C ASP A 420 -5.35 -7.98 2.97
N ALA A 421 -6.29 -8.92 3.05
CA ALA A 421 -7.04 -9.18 4.27
C ALA A 421 -6.30 -10.21 5.15
N VAL A 422 -6.18 -9.91 6.43
CA VAL A 422 -5.61 -10.80 7.45
C VAL A 422 -6.57 -10.93 8.63
N PHE A 423 -6.56 -12.10 9.25
CA PHE A 423 -7.32 -12.32 10.46
C PHE A 423 -6.40 -12.14 11.66
N MET A 424 -6.79 -11.26 12.60
CA MET A 424 -5.99 -10.95 13.78
C MET A 424 -6.77 -11.25 15.05
N ASP A 425 -6.19 -12.02 15.96
CA ASP A 425 -6.69 -12.22 17.29
C ASP A 425 -5.76 -11.62 18.35
N ILE A 426 -6.35 -10.90 19.28
CA ILE A 426 -5.70 -10.21 20.38
C ILE A 426 -6.24 -10.81 21.69
N PRO A 427 -5.42 -11.05 22.71
CA PRO A 427 -5.91 -11.58 23.99
C PRO A 427 -6.81 -10.58 24.70
N GLN A 428 -7.80 -11.09 25.41
CA GLN A 428 -8.62 -10.28 26.30
C GLN A 428 -7.85 -10.01 27.60
N ILE A 429 -7.82 -8.76 28.03
CA ILE A 429 -7.27 -8.39 29.34
C ILE A 429 -8.35 -8.68 30.39
N GLY A 430 -8.09 -9.64 31.30
CA GLY A 430 -9.03 -10.04 32.35
C GLY A 430 -8.34 -10.30 33.69
N GLU A 431 -9.09 -10.18 34.80
CA GLU A 431 -8.59 -10.39 36.18
C GLU A 431 -8.27 -11.86 36.53
N SER A 432 -8.58 -12.80 35.71
CA SER A 432 -8.41 -14.22 35.99
C SER A 432 -6.93 -14.62 36.01
N GLN A 433 -6.29 -14.43 37.16
CA GLN A 433 -4.89 -14.86 37.40
C GLN A 433 -4.69 -16.39 37.36
N ASN A 434 -5.73 -17.20 37.29
CA ASN A 434 -5.68 -18.66 37.37
C ASN A 434 -5.97 -19.41 36.07
N LYS A 435 -6.36 -18.73 35.01
CA LYS A 435 -6.40 -19.32 33.66
C LYS A 435 -5.22 -18.79 32.89
N ALA A 436 -4.42 -19.68 32.35
CA ALA A 436 -3.35 -19.30 31.43
C ALA A 436 -3.90 -18.30 30.41
N CYS A 437 -3.36 -17.07 30.36
CA CYS A 437 -3.80 -15.98 29.50
C CYS A 437 -3.68 -16.36 28.02
N GLY A 438 -4.52 -17.19 27.51
CA GLY A 438 -4.48 -17.69 26.15
C GLY A 438 -5.83 -18.16 25.64
N ASP A 439 -6.80 -18.33 26.54
CA ASP A 439 -8.04 -19.01 26.18
C ASP A 439 -9.19 -18.05 25.83
N GLU A 440 -9.08 -16.75 26.12
CA GLU A 440 -10.13 -15.79 25.78
C GLU A 440 -9.60 -14.71 24.82
N VAL A 441 -10.16 -14.71 23.62
CA VAL A 441 -9.88 -13.72 22.57
C VAL A 441 -10.77 -12.50 22.78
N ASN A 442 -10.21 -11.30 22.58
CA ASN A 442 -10.98 -10.08 22.59
C ASN A 442 -12.00 -10.09 21.42
N LYS A 443 -13.29 -10.13 21.80
CA LYS A 443 -14.38 -10.23 20.83
C LYS A 443 -14.66 -8.92 20.10
N GLU A 444 -14.17 -7.81 20.59
CA GLU A 444 -14.39 -6.49 19.98
C GLU A 444 -13.27 -6.15 18.97
N ASP A 445 -12.02 -6.40 19.37
CA ASP A 445 -10.85 -6.00 18.58
C ASP A 445 -10.30 -7.14 17.69
N GLY A 446 -10.66 -8.40 17.95
CA GLY A 446 -10.31 -9.53 17.08
C GLY A 446 -11.12 -9.54 15.80
N GLY A 447 -10.62 -10.19 14.74
CA GLY A 447 -11.35 -10.40 13.49
C GLY A 447 -10.57 -10.00 12.24
N LEU A 448 -11.28 -9.64 11.17
CA LEU A 448 -10.71 -9.28 9.89
C LEU A 448 -10.13 -7.86 9.92
N TYR A 449 -8.93 -7.72 9.37
CA TYR A 449 -8.25 -6.45 9.13
C TYR A 449 -7.70 -6.39 7.70
N ILE A 450 -7.53 -5.18 7.17
CA ILE A 450 -6.85 -4.93 5.90
C ILE A 450 -5.46 -4.37 6.20
N ILE A 451 -4.45 -4.81 5.44
CA ILE A 451 -3.11 -4.24 5.49
C ILE A 451 -3.14 -2.89 4.76
N ALA A 452 -3.07 -1.79 5.51
CA ALA A 452 -2.97 -0.45 4.93
C ALA A 452 -1.56 -0.16 4.44
N ASP A 453 -0.58 -0.39 5.32
CA ASP A 453 0.83 -0.17 5.04
C ASP A 453 1.63 -1.40 5.44
N LEU A 454 2.65 -1.68 4.66
CA LEU A 454 3.55 -2.79 4.88
C LEU A 454 4.99 -2.32 4.71
N CYS A 455 5.86 -2.76 5.63
CA CYS A 455 7.29 -2.55 5.54
C CYS A 455 8.03 -3.86 5.80
N HIS A 456 8.76 -4.35 4.80
CA HIS A 456 9.73 -5.42 5.01
C HIS A 456 11.07 -4.82 5.40
N TYR A 457 11.50 -5.13 6.62
CA TYR A 457 12.78 -4.74 7.19
C TYR A 457 13.74 -5.91 7.06
N ILE A 458 14.80 -5.77 6.29
CA ILE A 458 15.73 -6.84 5.94
C ILE A 458 17.13 -6.41 6.32
N THR A 459 17.79 -7.19 7.17
CA THR A 459 19.21 -7.05 7.52
C THR A 459 19.93 -8.40 7.38
N ALA A 460 21.24 -8.38 7.50
CA ALA A 460 22.04 -9.61 7.48
C ALA A 460 21.76 -10.57 8.65
N LYS A 461 21.12 -10.09 9.72
CA LYS A 461 20.90 -10.87 10.95
C LYS A 461 19.45 -11.30 11.12
N GLU A 462 18.52 -10.48 10.66
CA GLU A 462 17.11 -10.64 10.98
C GLU A 462 16.23 -10.02 9.90
N THR A 463 15.01 -10.51 9.76
CA THR A 463 14.01 -9.99 8.85
C THR A 463 12.67 -9.92 9.55
N TYR A 464 12.04 -8.75 9.49
CA TYR A 464 10.72 -8.48 10.03
C TYR A 464 9.81 -7.93 8.95
N THR A 465 8.51 -8.17 9.11
CA THR A 465 7.46 -7.47 8.39
C THR A 465 6.64 -6.67 9.38
N LYS A 466 6.64 -5.34 9.23
CA LYS A 466 5.80 -4.44 10.01
C LYS A 466 4.55 -4.15 9.21
N LEU A 467 3.40 -4.33 9.82
CA LEU A 467 2.08 -4.16 9.21
C LEU A 467 1.30 -3.09 9.98
N ASN A 468 0.72 -2.15 9.26
CA ASN A 468 -0.31 -1.27 9.77
C ASN A 468 -1.66 -1.82 9.30
N LEU A 469 -2.45 -2.30 10.25
CA LEU A 469 -3.73 -2.96 10.01
C LEU A 469 -4.86 -2.01 10.36
N ILE A 470 -5.85 -1.94 9.48
CA ILE A 470 -7.00 -1.06 9.60
C ILE A 470 -8.31 -1.83 9.48
N ARG A 471 -9.36 -1.31 10.14
CA ARG A 471 -10.73 -1.79 9.98
C ARG A 471 -11.75 -0.69 10.27
N ASP A 472 -12.92 -0.83 9.69
CA ASP A 472 -14.01 0.16 9.74
C ASP A 472 -14.98 -0.04 10.91
N SER A 473 -15.06 -1.24 11.45
CA SER A 473 -16.11 -1.70 12.38
C SER A 473 -15.54 -2.51 13.53
N PHE A 474 -16.34 -2.75 14.54
CA PHE A 474 -16.00 -3.54 15.74
C PHE A 474 -16.75 -4.88 15.76
N GLY A 475 -16.34 -5.75 16.68
CA GLY A 475 -16.90 -7.08 16.81
C GLY A 475 -16.18 -8.10 15.92
N ARG A 476 -15.79 -9.22 16.54
CA ARG A 476 -15.11 -10.34 15.87
C ARG A 476 -16.09 -11.06 14.97
N ASP A 477 -15.83 -11.08 13.68
CA ASP A 477 -16.53 -11.89 12.69
C ASP A 477 -15.61 -12.96 12.12
N GLY A 478 -16.16 -14.16 11.87
CA GLY A 478 -15.39 -15.30 11.35
C GLY A 478 -14.54 -16.02 12.40
N ASN A 479 -13.83 -17.04 11.94
CA ASN A 479 -12.93 -17.88 12.74
C ASN A 479 -11.52 -17.88 12.12
N PRO A 480 -10.47 -18.04 12.95
CA PRO A 480 -9.14 -18.25 12.43
C PRO A 480 -9.13 -19.58 11.65
N THR A 481 -8.64 -19.56 10.44
CA THR A 481 -8.35 -20.78 9.67
C THR A 481 -7.03 -20.52 8.98
N LYS A 482 -6.14 -21.52 8.96
CA LYS A 482 -4.88 -21.38 8.22
C LYS A 482 -5.15 -20.91 6.80
N GLY A 483 -4.41 -19.90 6.37
CA GLY A 483 -4.43 -19.46 4.99
C GLY A 483 -4.10 -20.63 4.07
N LYS A 484 -4.81 -20.75 2.96
CA LYS A 484 -4.41 -21.71 1.93
C LYS A 484 -3.08 -21.22 1.37
N THR A 485 -2.01 -21.98 1.60
CA THR A 485 -0.79 -21.86 0.81
C THR A 485 -1.13 -22.32 -0.61
N ASN A 486 -1.12 -21.39 -1.55
CA ASN A 486 -1.12 -21.72 -2.98
C ASN A 486 0.21 -22.33 -3.38
#